data_6005d740a40d1d594a050d94d37d6783
#
_entry.id   6005d740a40d1d594a050d94d37d6783
#
_cell.length_a   1.000
_cell.length_b   1.000
_cell.length_c   1.000
_cell.angle_alpha   90.00
_cell.angle_beta   90.00
_cell.angle_gamma   90.00
#
_symmetry.space_group_name_H-M   'P 1'
#
loop_
_entity.id
_entity.type
_entity.pdbx_description
1 polymer ?
#
loop_
_entity_poly.entity_id
_entity_poly.type
_entity_poly.pdbx_seq_one_letter_code
_entity_poly.pdbx_strand_id
1 'polypeptide(L)'
;MVDRNSKYRKGSKIVINYFVLYFNNCCIHGFRYLTDSMLILFEKFLWLILLVASIYFCIIVCLSSIDRYYTKSTHIGIERNYIFWNTTLPSVTVCPVDRLNITYFADFCRTNGIKGPQRDILWDFLENLANSTYINFQNIPQNEQIDQIIEDIGLKPEHYTELIYNLTYDRTYEPNFNERIRCMDGAMFIHVRQVLTEWGLCYLGNSKLTEEYSSRYFIFGKYPEYNKYEYENIRLPYQVGSFFQKDTQYALLGFKGPAIIAFAHSAFEVMKVDSNSDYAYDGVLYDLSTEEITAEDNLEQDTTVAMRRCRFPHESNLTHFPFYTRNICQQECRINLAYKICKCIPHFYPNRIANPKPVCDYKTLRSCFPQHASFFLKLYEENGNHENPATCYCEQNCHDSVVTMKSMNPMSGAKQLLGGIGSAVSVKTWPQSRLRRQVIFSLTDLLVSIGGTAGLFLGFSVLGFVEVIYFFTIRIVFQILGYTL
;
A
#
# COMPACT_ATOMS: atom_id res chain seq x y z
N MET A 1 21.65 -30.37 -62.68
CA MET A 1 22.08 -30.57 -61.24
C MET A 1 23.48 -30.06 -60.94
N VAL A 2 24.37 -29.95 -61.93
CA VAL A 2 25.78 -29.52 -61.71
C VAL A 2 25.96 -28.04 -61.38
N ASP A 3 25.05 -27.16 -61.82
CA ASP A 3 25.21 -25.70 -61.64
C ASP A 3 24.79 -25.17 -60.26
N ARG A 4 23.89 -25.84 -59.55
CA ARG A 4 23.47 -25.50 -58.20
C ARG A 4 24.58 -25.72 -57.15
N ASN A 5 25.34 -26.80 -57.28
CA ASN A 5 26.45 -27.12 -56.38
C ASN A 5 27.65 -26.15 -56.55
N SER A 6 27.89 -25.64 -57.73
CA SER A 6 28.92 -24.66 -58.02
C SER A 6 28.60 -23.28 -57.40
N LYS A 7 27.34 -22.82 -57.47
CA LYS A 7 26.86 -21.56 -56.86
C LYS A 7 26.90 -21.66 -55.30
N TYR A 8 26.50 -22.81 -54.73
CA TYR A 8 26.55 -23.02 -53.26
C TYR A 8 28.00 -23.01 -52.77
N ARG A 9 28.94 -23.62 -53.46
CA ARG A 9 30.37 -23.63 -53.11
C ARG A 9 30.99 -22.23 -53.23
N LYS A 10 30.59 -21.39 -54.20
CA LYS A 10 31.04 -20.00 -54.32
C LYS A 10 30.51 -19.15 -53.20
N GLY A 11 29.21 -19.26 -52.88
CA GLY A 11 28.59 -18.53 -51.77
C GLY A 11 29.19 -18.87 -50.42
N SER A 12 29.43 -20.15 -50.14
CA SER A 12 30.09 -20.60 -48.89
C SER A 12 31.51 -20.05 -48.74
N LYS A 13 32.32 -20.01 -49.80
CA LYS A 13 33.67 -19.42 -49.77
C LYS A 13 33.63 -17.90 -49.45
N ILE A 14 32.68 -17.18 -50.01
CA ILE A 14 32.54 -15.75 -49.75
C ILE A 14 32.20 -15.49 -48.26
N VAL A 15 31.28 -16.26 -47.73
CA VAL A 15 30.89 -16.16 -46.29
C VAL A 15 32.07 -16.50 -45.38
N ILE A 16 32.80 -17.58 -45.66
CA ILE A 16 33.98 -17.99 -44.87
C ILE A 16 35.06 -16.92 -44.91
N ASN A 17 35.37 -16.37 -46.09
CA ASN A 17 36.37 -15.31 -46.23
C ASN A 17 35.95 -14.04 -45.48
N TYR A 18 34.65 -13.76 -45.43
CA TYR A 18 34.14 -12.61 -44.66
C TYR A 18 34.29 -12.78 -43.15
N PHE A 19 34.00 -13.98 -42.63
CA PHE A 19 34.24 -14.26 -41.21
C PHE A 19 35.75 -14.24 -40.87
N VAL A 20 36.61 -14.74 -41.73
CA VAL A 20 38.06 -14.64 -41.56
C VAL A 20 38.52 -13.19 -41.54
N LEU A 21 38.00 -12.35 -42.42
CA LEU A 21 38.26 -10.90 -42.40
C LEU A 21 37.81 -10.26 -41.09
N TYR A 22 36.61 -10.59 -40.61
CA TYR A 22 36.10 -10.09 -39.31
C TYR A 22 36.97 -10.53 -38.16
N PHE A 23 37.31 -11.82 -38.05
CA PHE A 23 38.12 -12.38 -36.96
C PHE A 23 39.54 -11.80 -36.92
N ASN A 24 40.12 -11.45 -38.03
CA ASN A 24 41.44 -10.81 -38.09
C ASN A 24 41.41 -9.33 -37.67
N ASN A 25 40.26 -8.65 -37.74
CA ASN A 25 40.15 -7.23 -37.46
C ASN A 25 39.29 -6.94 -36.24
N CYS A 26 38.60 -7.91 -35.63
CA CYS A 26 37.73 -7.66 -34.48
C CYS A 26 38.53 -7.41 -33.20
N CYS A 27 37.95 -6.57 -32.32
CA CYS A 27 38.52 -6.24 -31.02
C CYS A 27 38.41 -7.34 -29.96
N ILE A 28 37.63 -8.43 -30.23
CA ILE A 28 37.46 -9.52 -29.28
C ILE A 28 38.74 -10.36 -29.24
N HIS A 29 39.32 -10.44 -28.03
CA HIS A 29 40.56 -11.17 -27.82
C HIS A 29 40.37 -12.68 -28.07
N GLY A 30 41.35 -13.29 -28.74
CA GLY A 30 41.33 -14.74 -29.03
C GLY A 30 40.85 -15.12 -30.43
N PHE A 31 39.93 -14.40 -31.07
CA PHE A 31 39.44 -14.71 -32.39
C PHE A 31 40.53 -14.66 -33.47
N ARG A 32 41.46 -13.71 -33.40
CA ARG A 32 42.57 -13.59 -34.33
C ARG A 32 43.45 -14.84 -34.39
N TYR A 33 43.68 -15.50 -33.24
CA TYR A 33 44.53 -16.68 -33.17
C TYR A 33 43.90 -17.92 -33.83
N LEU A 34 42.56 -17.93 -34.00
CA LEU A 34 41.88 -19.04 -34.70
C LEU A 34 42.10 -18.97 -36.21
N THR A 35 42.32 -17.79 -36.77
CA THR A 35 42.47 -17.55 -38.21
C THR A 35 43.93 -17.37 -38.65
N ASP A 36 44.85 -17.18 -37.72
CA ASP A 36 46.25 -17.00 -38.01
C ASP A 36 46.85 -18.25 -38.69
N SER A 37 47.42 -18.06 -39.88
CA SER A 37 48.02 -19.15 -40.66
C SER A 37 49.37 -19.65 -40.11
N MET A 38 50.02 -18.87 -39.22
CA MET A 38 51.29 -19.23 -38.63
C MET A 38 51.20 -20.22 -37.49
N LEU A 39 50.03 -20.36 -36.85
CA LEU A 39 49.80 -21.21 -35.69
C LEU A 39 49.49 -22.67 -36.11
N ILE A 40 50.11 -23.61 -35.36
CA ILE A 40 49.81 -25.05 -35.54
C ILE A 40 48.40 -25.39 -35.01
N LEU A 41 47.87 -26.54 -35.51
CA LEU A 41 46.49 -26.96 -35.15
C LEU A 41 46.27 -27.11 -33.64
N PHE A 42 47.27 -27.55 -32.88
CA PHE A 42 47.21 -27.70 -31.43
C PHE A 42 47.00 -26.34 -30.72
N GLU A 43 47.71 -25.31 -31.14
CA GLU A 43 47.58 -23.94 -30.59
C GLU A 43 46.22 -23.35 -30.89
N LYS A 44 45.72 -23.54 -32.12
CA LYS A 44 44.34 -23.10 -32.47
C LYS A 44 43.28 -23.82 -31.64
N PHE A 45 43.45 -25.10 -31.36
CA PHE A 45 42.55 -25.87 -30.51
C PHE A 45 42.61 -25.39 -29.07
N LEU A 46 43.79 -25.10 -28.53
CA LEU A 46 43.96 -24.50 -27.21
C LEU A 46 43.23 -23.13 -27.11
N TRP A 47 43.45 -22.26 -28.11
CA TRP A 47 42.77 -20.95 -28.13
C TRP A 47 41.25 -21.07 -28.25
N LEU A 48 40.75 -22.06 -29.00
CA LEU A 48 39.32 -22.33 -29.09
C LEU A 48 38.74 -22.72 -27.73
N ILE A 49 39.40 -23.60 -26.98
CA ILE A 49 38.96 -24.03 -25.65
C ILE A 49 38.94 -22.81 -24.70
N LEU A 50 40.00 -22.00 -24.66
CA LEU A 50 40.09 -20.82 -23.82
C LEU A 50 39.01 -19.81 -24.17
N LEU A 51 38.71 -19.57 -25.43
CA LEU A 51 37.66 -18.68 -25.88
C LEU A 51 36.28 -19.17 -25.47
N VAL A 52 35.98 -20.44 -25.68
CA VAL A 52 34.71 -21.04 -25.27
C VAL A 52 34.52 -20.95 -23.76
N ALA A 53 35.58 -21.24 -22.98
CA ALA A 53 35.54 -21.10 -21.53
C ALA A 53 35.32 -19.66 -21.12
N SER A 54 35.99 -18.67 -21.73
CA SER A 54 35.80 -17.25 -21.46
C SER A 54 34.37 -16.77 -21.75
N ILE A 55 33.81 -17.19 -22.89
CA ILE A 55 32.43 -16.89 -23.26
C ILE A 55 31.45 -17.49 -22.22
N TYR A 56 31.65 -18.75 -21.83
CA TYR A 56 30.82 -19.44 -20.86
C TYR A 56 30.82 -18.73 -19.51
N PHE A 57 31.99 -18.38 -18.97
CA PHE A 57 32.07 -17.65 -17.70
C PHE A 57 31.49 -16.23 -17.81
N CYS A 58 31.74 -15.56 -18.94
CA CYS A 58 31.13 -14.24 -19.20
C CYS A 58 29.60 -14.30 -19.12
N ILE A 59 29.00 -15.29 -19.79
CA ILE A 59 27.53 -15.47 -19.78
C ILE A 59 27.02 -15.73 -18.36
N ILE A 60 27.65 -16.61 -17.58
CA ILE A 60 27.23 -16.94 -16.22
C ILE A 60 27.27 -15.68 -15.33
N VAL A 61 28.35 -14.91 -15.38
CA VAL A 61 28.46 -13.68 -14.55
C VAL A 61 27.47 -12.62 -15.00
N CYS A 62 27.23 -12.46 -16.31
CA CYS A 62 26.21 -11.54 -16.80
C CYS A 62 24.80 -11.96 -16.35
N LEU A 63 24.46 -13.23 -16.45
CA LEU A 63 23.16 -13.73 -15.97
C LEU A 63 23.00 -13.53 -14.46
N SER A 64 24.05 -13.74 -13.67
CA SER A 64 24.06 -13.47 -12.24
C SER A 64 23.84 -11.98 -11.93
N SER A 65 24.43 -11.08 -12.72
CA SER A 65 24.24 -9.62 -12.57
C SER A 65 22.81 -9.22 -12.93
N ILE A 66 22.24 -9.82 -13.96
CA ILE A 66 20.83 -9.61 -14.35
C ILE A 66 19.89 -10.13 -13.26
N ASP A 67 20.11 -11.32 -12.73
CA ASP A 67 19.32 -11.87 -11.63
C ASP A 67 19.41 -10.94 -10.40
N ARG A 68 20.60 -10.48 -10.04
CA ARG A 68 20.80 -9.51 -8.94
C ARG A 68 20.00 -8.23 -9.16
N TYR A 69 19.96 -7.71 -10.38
CA TYR A 69 19.21 -6.51 -10.71
C TYR A 69 17.71 -6.70 -10.48
N TYR A 70 17.12 -7.80 -10.91
CA TYR A 70 15.69 -8.04 -10.76
C TYR A 70 15.28 -8.50 -9.36
N THR A 71 16.14 -9.21 -8.64
CA THR A 71 15.75 -9.85 -7.36
C THR A 71 16.31 -9.13 -6.13
N LYS A 72 17.44 -8.43 -6.24
CA LYS A 72 18.20 -7.86 -5.12
C LYS A 72 18.71 -6.44 -5.39
N SER A 73 17.95 -5.66 -6.16
CA SER A 73 18.34 -4.28 -6.49
C SER A 73 18.15 -3.31 -5.34
N THR A 74 17.31 -3.64 -4.36
CA THR A 74 16.98 -2.76 -3.23
C THR A 74 17.35 -3.39 -1.90
N HIS A 75 17.64 -2.55 -0.92
CA HIS A 75 17.96 -2.94 0.45
C HIS A 75 17.27 -2.01 1.44
N ILE A 76 17.01 -2.51 2.65
CA ILE A 76 16.53 -1.70 3.77
C ILE A 76 17.71 -1.47 4.69
N GLY A 77 18.22 -0.25 4.69
CA GLY A 77 19.26 0.21 5.58
C GLY A 77 18.71 0.89 6.83
N ILE A 78 19.54 1.02 7.87
CA ILE A 78 19.23 1.76 9.08
C ILE A 78 19.87 3.13 9.00
N GLU A 79 19.08 4.19 9.10
CA GLU A 79 19.52 5.57 9.16
C GLU A 79 19.46 6.06 10.62
N ARG A 80 20.55 6.71 11.09
CA ARG A 80 20.69 7.17 12.48
C ARG A 80 20.81 8.69 12.64
N ASN A 81 20.78 9.43 11.55
CA ASN A 81 20.93 10.89 11.56
C ASN A 81 19.62 11.61 11.94
N TYR A 82 18.99 11.18 13.05
CA TYR A 82 17.66 11.65 13.48
C TYR A 82 17.53 13.16 13.63
N ILE A 83 18.63 13.90 13.75
CA ILE A 83 18.66 15.36 13.87
C ILE A 83 18.13 16.04 12.58
N PHE A 84 18.26 15.38 11.43
CA PHE A 84 17.94 15.97 10.12
C PHE A 84 16.56 15.55 9.56
N TRP A 85 15.79 14.74 10.27
CA TRP A 85 14.47 14.37 9.78
C TRP A 85 13.33 14.79 10.71
N ASN A 86 12.14 14.88 10.15
CA ASN A 86 10.91 15.05 10.91
C ASN A 86 10.23 13.69 11.09
N THR A 87 9.70 13.43 12.26
CA THR A 87 8.94 12.21 12.56
C THR A 87 7.46 12.47 12.42
N THR A 88 6.76 11.59 11.73
CA THR A 88 5.32 11.68 11.54
C THR A 88 4.59 11.30 12.82
N LEU A 89 3.68 12.15 13.27
CA LEU A 89 2.82 11.83 14.41
C LEU A 89 1.84 10.71 14.05
N PRO A 90 1.57 9.78 14.97
CA PRO A 90 0.57 8.75 14.78
C PRO A 90 -0.81 9.32 14.45
N SER A 91 -1.57 8.59 13.65
CA SER A 91 -3.00 8.81 13.49
C SER A 91 -3.77 8.08 14.58
N VAL A 92 -4.94 8.60 14.90
CA VAL A 92 -5.86 7.95 15.83
C VAL A 92 -7.25 7.89 15.20
N THR A 93 -7.83 6.69 15.20
CA THR A 93 -9.23 6.48 14.90
C THR A 93 -9.99 6.23 16.18
N VAL A 94 -11.09 6.93 16.36
CA VAL A 94 -11.95 6.81 17.54
C VAL A 94 -13.35 6.48 17.10
N CYS A 95 -13.90 5.40 17.64
CA CYS A 95 -15.24 4.90 17.33
C CYS A 95 -16.12 4.99 18.59
N PRO A 96 -17.11 5.88 18.62
CA PRO A 96 -18.10 5.92 19.70
C PRO A 96 -18.89 4.60 19.73
N VAL A 97 -19.21 4.13 20.92
CA VAL A 97 -20.13 2.99 21.08
C VAL A 97 -21.55 3.44 20.84
N ASP A 98 -21.93 4.60 21.39
CA ASP A 98 -23.22 5.23 21.14
C ASP A 98 -23.14 6.08 19.86
N ARG A 99 -23.62 5.50 18.75
CA ARG A 99 -23.52 6.15 17.43
C ARG A 99 -24.79 6.90 17.07
N LEU A 100 -25.95 6.38 17.41
CA LEU A 100 -27.21 6.95 17.02
C LEU A 100 -27.66 8.06 17.98
N ASN A 101 -28.22 9.12 17.42
CA ASN A 101 -28.80 10.22 18.17
C ASN A 101 -30.29 9.97 18.38
N ILE A 102 -30.70 9.91 19.66
CA ILE A 102 -32.08 9.61 20.03
C ILE A 102 -33.06 10.67 19.51
N THR A 103 -32.62 11.93 19.37
CA THR A 103 -33.46 13.02 18.87
C THR A 103 -33.74 12.83 17.37
N TYR A 104 -32.69 12.57 16.58
CA TYR A 104 -32.83 12.32 15.14
C TYR A 104 -33.63 11.04 14.86
N PHE A 105 -33.42 10.01 15.67
CA PHE A 105 -34.22 8.80 15.59
C PHE A 105 -35.70 9.05 15.93
N ALA A 106 -35.99 9.88 16.95
CA ALA A 106 -37.37 10.25 17.29
C ALA A 106 -38.06 11.01 16.15
N ASP A 107 -37.35 11.90 15.48
CA ASP A 107 -37.84 12.63 14.32
C ASP A 107 -38.09 11.71 13.13
N PHE A 108 -37.17 10.77 12.89
CA PHE A 108 -37.31 9.74 11.86
C PHE A 108 -38.55 8.87 12.11
N CYS A 109 -38.77 8.39 13.34
CA CYS A 109 -39.97 7.61 13.70
C CYS A 109 -41.25 8.42 13.51
N ARG A 110 -41.25 9.72 13.86
CA ARG A 110 -42.40 10.60 13.66
C ARG A 110 -42.76 10.74 12.18
N THR A 111 -41.76 10.94 11.34
CA THR A 111 -41.92 11.11 9.89
C THR A 111 -42.45 9.83 9.24
N ASN A 112 -42.00 8.66 9.69
CA ASN A 112 -42.45 7.36 9.15
C ASN A 112 -43.63 6.74 9.90
N GLY A 113 -44.23 7.44 10.87
CA GLY A 113 -45.45 6.97 11.57
C GLY A 113 -45.19 5.82 12.56
N ILE A 114 -43.94 5.54 12.96
CA ILE A 114 -43.56 4.43 13.85
C ILE A 114 -43.83 4.85 15.31
N LYS A 115 -44.62 4.03 16.02
CA LYS A 115 -45.07 4.32 17.39
C LYS A 115 -44.99 3.10 18.30
N GLY A 116 -44.95 3.36 19.61
CA GLY A 116 -45.05 2.32 20.63
C GLY A 116 -43.89 1.30 20.56
N PRO A 117 -44.16 0.00 20.78
CA PRO A 117 -43.14 -1.04 20.85
C PRO A 117 -42.27 -1.18 19.58
N GLN A 118 -42.84 -0.84 18.41
CA GLN A 118 -42.09 -0.86 17.15
C GLN A 118 -40.90 0.05 17.15
N ARG A 119 -40.96 1.19 17.87
CA ARG A 119 -39.86 2.14 18.00
C ARG A 119 -38.66 1.53 18.73
N ASP A 120 -38.91 0.79 19.81
CA ASP A 120 -37.83 0.19 20.60
C ASP A 120 -37.18 -0.97 19.84
N ILE A 121 -37.96 -1.75 19.12
CA ILE A 121 -37.47 -2.82 18.25
C ILE A 121 -36.59 -2.26 17.12
N LEU A 122 -37.04 -1.17 16.48
CA LEU A 122 -36.27 -0.55 15.42
C LEU A 122 -35.01 0.11 15.95
N TRP A 123 -35.04 0.70 17.16
CA TRP A 123 -33.86 1.23 17.81
C TRP A 123 -32.79 0.18 18.03
N ASP A 124 -33.16 -0.93 18.66
CA ASP A 124 -32.26 -2.05 18.92
C ASP A 124 -31.68 -2.62 17.62
N PHE A 125 -32.49 -2.75 16.57
CA PHE A 125 -32.01 -3.17 15.25
C PHE A 125 -30.99 -2.22 14.65
N LEU A 126 -31.30 -0.91 14.62
CA LEU A 126 -30.42 0.11 14.01
C LEU A 126 -29.13 0.32 14.82
N GLU A 127 -29.20 0.26 16.15
CA GLU A 127 -28.03 0.34 17.02
C GLU A 127 -27.07 -0.83 16.78
N ASN A 128 -27.61 -2.06 16.76
CA ASN A 128 -26.80 -3.24 16.46
C ASN A 128 -26.27 -3.23 15.02
N LEU A 129 -27.03 -2.73 14.05
CA LEU A 129 -26.59 -2.58 12.67
C LEU A 129 -25.48 -1.54 12.54
N ALA A 130 -25.61 -0.38 13.21
CA ALA A 130 -24.60 0.68 13.21
C ALA A 130 -23.28 0.23 13.86
N ASN A 131 -23.37 -0.63 14.87
CA ASN A 131 -22.23 -1.18 15.60
C ASN A 131 -21.72 -2.50 15.00
N SER A 132 -22.32 -2.99 13.93
CA SER A 132 -21.98 -4.28 13.36
C SER A 132 -20.61 -4.27 12.64
N THR A 133 -19.88 -5.36 12.84
CA THR A 133 -18.58 -5.65 12.24
C THR A 133 -18.50 -7.14 11.91
N TYR A 134 -17.42 -7.60 11.28
CA TYR A 134 -17.19 -9.03 11.04
C TYR A 134 -17.19 -9.90 12.30
N ILE A 135 -17.01 -9.30 13.49
CA ILE A 135 -16.93 -10.02 14.76
C ILE A 135 -18.29 -10.25 15.37
N ASN A 136 -19.27 -9.37 15.11
CA ASN A 136 -20.52 -9.30 15.85
C ASN A 136 -21.81 -9.22 15.01
N PHE A 137 -21.76 -9.54 13.72
CA PHE A 137 -22.96 -9.56 12.85
C PHE A 137 -24.10 -10.42 13.43
N GLN A 138 -23.76 -11.45 14.21
CA GLN A 138 -24.73 -12.31 14.88
C GLN A 138 -25.59 -11.57 15.92
N ASN A 139 -25.15 -10.41 16.42
CA ASN A 139 -25.86 -9.63 17.41
C ASN A 139 -27.01 -8.81 16.81
N ILE A 140 -27.07 -8.64 15.48
CA ILE A 140 -28.17 -7.95 14.83
C ILE A 140 -29.46 -8.71 15.11
N PRO A 141 -30.50 -8.08 15.71
CA PRO A 141 -31.75 -8.75 16.03
C PRO A 141 -32.45 -9.23 14.78
N GLN A 142 -33.13 -10.39 14.87
CA GLN A 142 -33.93 -10.97 13.79
C GLN A 142 -35.25 -11.49 14.32
N ASN A 143 -36.34 -10.88 13.88
CA ASN A 143 -37.71 -11.35 14.15
C ASN A 143 -38.67 -10.86 13.06
N GLU A 144 -39.85 -11.42 13.00
CA GLU A 144 -40.87 -11.07 12.01
C GLU A 144 -41.34 -9.62 12.11
N GLN A 145 -41.27 -9.03 13.31
CA GLN A 145 -41.65 -7.62 13.51
C GLN A 145 -40.65 -6.67 12.89
N ILE A 146 -39.34 -7.00 12.93
CA ILE A 146 -38.29 -6.24 12.23
C ILE A 146 -38.51 -6.32 10.72
N ASP A 147 -38.80 -7.51 10.18
CA ASP A 147 -39.06 -7.66 8.75
C ASP A 147 -40.21 -6.77 8.30
N GLN A 148 -41.31 -6.75 9.06
CA GLN A 148 -42.47 -5.95 8.75
C GLN A 148 -42.16 -4.44 8.85
N ILE A 149 -41.44 -4.00 9.87
CA ILE A 149 -41.04 -2.57 10.01
C ILE A 149 -40.12 -2.15 8.85
N ILE A 150 -39.17 -2.99 8.45
CA ILE A 150 -38.26 -2.71 7.33
C ILE A 150 -39.03 -2.60 6.01
N GLU A 151 -40.03 -3.47 5.80
CA GLU A 151 -40.87 -3.42 4.62
C GLU A 151 -41.79 -2.19 4.62
N ASP A 152 -42.42 -1.86 5.76
CA ASP A 152 -43.27 -0.69 5.92
C ASP A 152 -42.57 0.63 5.63
N ILE A 153 -41.31 0.77 6.05
CA ILE A 153 -40.47 1.97 5.78
C ILE A 153 -39.74 1.91 4.44
N GLY A 154 -39.80 0.79 3.73
CA GLY A 154 -39.11 0.59 2.46
C GLY A 154 -37.58 0.63 2.55
N LEU A 155 -37.01 0.21 3.68
CA LEU A 155 -35.57 0.24 3.93
C LEU A 155 -34.85 -0.86 3.15
N LYS A 156 -34.09 -0.48 2.13
CA LYS A 156 -33.26 -1.38 1.34
C LYS A 156 -31.83 -1.45 1.89
N PRO A 157 -31.12 -2.58 1.69
CA PRO A 157 -29.74 -2.73 2.15
C PRO A 157 -28.78 -1.63 1.68
N GLU A 158 -28.98 -1.12 0.47
CA GLU A 158 -28.15 -0.04 -0.11
C GLU A 158 -28.24 1.27 0.67
N HIS A 159 -29.34 1.48 1.43
CA HIS A 159 -29.61 2.68 2.21
C HIS A 159 -29.20 2.56 3.68
N TYR A 160 -28.70 1.41 4.15
CA TYR A 160 -28.32 1.21 5.55
C TYR A 160 -27.31 2.25 6.03
N THR A 161 -26.25 2.44 5.27
CA THR A 161 -25.19 3.40 5.62
C THR A 161 -25.68 4.84 5.61
N GLU A 162 -26.52 5.20 4.64
CA GLU A 162 -27.11 6.56 4.57
C GLU A 162 -28.03 6.82 5.75
N LEU A 163 -28.87 5.84 6.12
CA LEU A 163 -29.78 5.94 7.26
C LEU A 163 -28.98 6.09 8.57
N ILE A 164 -27.98 5.23 8.79
CA ILE A 164 -27.11 5.31 9.98
C ILE A 164 -26.43 6.68 10.04
N TYR A 165 -25.90 7.18 8.93
CA TYR A 165 -25.28 8.48 8.85
C TYR A 165 -26.25 9.60 9.23
N ASN A 166 -27.47 9.59 8.68
CA ASN A 166 -28.48 10.61 8.95
C ASN A 166 -29.01 10.57 10.39
N LEU A 167 -28.93 9.42 11.05
CA LEU A 167 -29.30 9.24 12.46
C LEU A 167 -28.12 9.51 13.41
N THR A 168 -26.91 9.72 12.90
CA THR A 168 -25.72 9.99 13.70
C THR A 168 -25.46 11.49 13.76
N TYR A 169 -25.21 12.00 14.96
CA TYR A 169 -24.76 13.38 15.13
C TYR A 169 -23.28 13.51 14.80
N ASP A 170 -22.94 14.40 13.89
CA ASP A 170 -21.54 14.69 13.60
C ASP A 170 -20.93 15.56 14.71
N ARG A 171 -20.17 14.91 15.58
CA ARG A 171 -19.55 15.54 16.76
C ARG A 171 -18.46 16.54 16.41
N THR A 172 -17.95 16.55 15.18
CA THR A 172 -16.94 17.54 14.75
C THR A 172 -17.45 18.97 14.79
N TYR A 173 -18.77 19.17 14.79
CA TYR A 173 -19.41 20.49 14.93
C TYR A 173 -19.69 20.89 16.38
N GLU A 174 -19.37 20.06 17.36
CA GLU A 174 -19.56 20.44 18.77
C GLU A 174 -18.53 21.49 19.20
N PRO A 175 -18.96 22.61 19.89
CA PRO A 175 -18.03 23.66 20.32
C PRO A 175 -16.95 23.19 21.30
N ASN A 176 -17.17 22.07 21.97
CA ASN A 176 -16.25 21.46 22.93
C ASN A 176 -15.41 20.33 22.36
N PHE A 177 -15.52 20.06 21.06
CA PHE A 177 -14.70 19.08 20.36
C PHE A 177 -13.28 19.64 20.23
N ASN A 178 -12.42 19.33 21.19
CA ASN A 178 -11.08 19.90 21.29
C ASN A 178 -10.10 19.12 20.40
N GLU A 179 -9.90 19.61 19.20
CA GLU A 179 -8.90 19.16 18.24
C GLU A 179 -7.54 19.85 18.50
N ARG A 180 -6.91 19.64 19.65
CA ARG A 180 -5.69 20.40 19.97
C ARG A 180 -4.49 19.49 20.16
N ILE A 181 -3.45 19.70 19.34
CA ILE A 181 -2.09 19.29 19.68
C ILE A 181 -1.49 20.37 20.58
N ARG A 182 -1.10 20.04 21.80
CA ARG A 182 -0.22 20.88 22.59
C ARG A 182 1.23 20.50 22.31
N CYS A 183 1.92 21.36 21.57
CA CYS A 183 3.37 21.47 21.64
C CYS A 183 3.72 22.54 22.68
N MET A 184 4.90 22.50 23.31
CA MET A 184 5.33 23.49 24.32
C MET A 184 5.22 24.94 23.83
N ASP A 185 5.36 25.20 22.57
CA ASP A 185 5.33 26.54 21.97
C ASP A 185 3.98 26.97 21.38
N GLY A 186 2.90 26.21 21.58
CA GLY A 186 1.58 26.59 21.09
C GLY A 186 0.63 25.41 20.87
N ALA A 187 -0.66 25.72 20.72
CA ALA A 187 -1.67 24.75 20.37
C ALA A 187 -1.81 24.67 18.85
N MET A 188 -1.52 23.50 18.28
CA MET A 188 -1.85 23.19 16.89
C MET A 188 -3.19 22.42 16.86
N PHE A 189 -4.01 22.70 15.85
CA PHE A 189 -5.25 21.98 15.66
C PHE A 189 -5.00 20.72 14.84
N ILE A 190 -5.55 19.57 15.29
CA ILE A 190 -5.57 18.35 14.51
C ILE A 190 -6.83 18.36 13.63
N HIS A 191 -6.65 18.01 12.38
CA HIS A 191 -7.76 17.79 11.48
C HIS A 191 -8.42 16.45 11.77
N VAL A 192 -9.67 16.46 12.22
CA VAL A 192 -10.47 15.28 12.52
C VAL A 192 -11.69 15.24 11.62
N ARG A 193 -11.98 14.06 11.09
CA ARG A 193 -13.14 13.81 10.23
C ARG A 193 -13.90 12.58 10.64
N GLN A 194 -15.19 12.63 10.43
CA GLN A 194 -16.02 11.46 10.45
C GLN A 194 -15.73 10.61 9.20
N VAL A 195 -15.38 9.36 9.42
CA VAL A 195 -15.00 8.40 8.39
C VAL A 195 -15.79 7.11 8.51
N LEU A 196 -16.00 6.45 7.38
CA LEU A 196 -16.62 5.14 7.34
C LEU A 196 -15.54 4.06 7.30
N THR A 197 -15.52 3.21 8.32
CA THR A 197 -14.52 2.15 8.50
C THR A 197 -15.17 0.77 8.61
N GLU A 198 -14.38 -0.29 8.70
CA GLU A 198 -14.88 -1.65 9.00
C GLU A 198 -15.49 -1.77 10.42
N TRP A 199 -15.34 -0.74 11.24
CA TRP A 199 -16.01 -0.58 12.54
C TRP A 199 -17.22 0.39 12.46
N GLY A 200 -17.68 0.71 11.25
CA GLY A 200 -18.74 1.66 10.99
C GLY A 200 -18.26 3.12 11.04
N LEU A 201 -19.14 4.04 11.45
CA LEU A 201 -18.83 5.47 11.53
C LEU A 201 -17.91 5.76 12.72
N CYS A 202 -16.73 6.29 12.42
CA CYS A 202 -15.68 6.64 13.37
C CYS A 202 -15.16 8.04 13.09
N TYR A 203 -14.22 8.52 13.91
CA TYR A 203 -13.52 9.79 13.73
C TYR A 203 -12.03 9.53 13.56
N LEU A 204 -11.46 10.04 12.49
CA LEU A 204 -10.07 9.86 12.14
C LEU A 204 -9.32 11.19 12.27
N GLY A 205 -8.28 11.22 13.09
CA GLY A 205 -7.43 12.37 13.33
C GLY A 205 -6.00 12.17 12.83
N ASN A 206 -5.40 13.25 12.32
CA ASN A 206 -4.02 13.28 11.84
C ASN A 206 -3.67 12.24 10.78
N SER A 207 -4.57 11.94 9.85
CA SER A 207 -4.33 10.99 8.77
C SER A 207 -4.30 11.67 7.42
N LYS A 208 -3.41 11.19 6.55
CA LYS A 208 -3.36 11.58 5.14
C LYS A 208 -4.59 11.12 4.36
N LEU A 209 -5.32 10.14 4.90
CA LEU A 209 -6.47 9.51 4.25
C LEU A 209 -7.81 10.09 4.71
N THR A 210 -7.79 11.16 5.48
CA THR A 210 -8.98 11.71 6.13
C THR A 210 -10.08 12.11 5.15
N GLU A 211 -9.72 12.73 4.04
CA GLU A 211 -10.70 13.19 3.05
C GLU A 211 -11.21 12.06 2.16
N GLU A 212 -10.32 11.20 1.71
CA GLU A 212 -10.64 10.07 0.85
C GLU A 212 -11.52 9.04 1.56
N TYR A 213 -11.48 9.02 2.89
CA TYR A 213 -12.28 8.15 3.74
C TYR A 213 -13.46 8.86 4.42
N SER A 214 -13.71 10.13 4.12
CA SER A 214 -14.82 10.83 4.73
C SER A 214 -16.15 10.13 4.44
N SER A 215 -17.00 10.02 5.47
CA SER A 215 -18.31 9.39 5.33
C SER A 215 -19.18 10.08 4.27
N ARG A 216 -19.08 11.40 4.14
CA ARG A 216 -19.76 12.16 3.09
C ARG A 216 -19.31 11.77 1.69
N TYR A 217 -18.01 11.54 1.48
CA TYR A 217 -17.52 11.10 0.20
C TYR A 217 -18.06 9.71 -0.17
N PHE A 218 -18.04 8.77 0.76
CA PHE A 218 -18.52 7.41 0.50
C PHE A 218 -20.03 7.32 0.32
N ILE A 219 -20.80 8.09 1.08
CA ILE A 219 -22.26 8.06 1.02
C ILE A 219 -22.79 8.89 -0.16
N PHE A 220 -22.32 10.12 -0.31
CA PHE A 220 -22.89 11.09 -1.24
C PHE A 220 -21.98 11.39 -2.45
N GLY A 221 -20.74 10.92 -2.49
CA GLY A 221 -19.74 11.25 -3.52
C GLY A 221 -19.32 12.69 -3.52
N LYS A 222 -19.51 13.39 -2.41
CA LYS A 222 -19.13 14.78 -2.25
C LYS A 222 -18.11 14.88 -1.15
N TYR A 223 -16.99 15.55 -1.46
CA TYR A 223 -16.12 16.02 -0.39
C TYR A 223 -16.86 17.07 0.44
N PRO A 224 -16.54 17.19 1.75
CA PRO A 224 -17.00 18.32 2.53
C PRO A 224 -16.69 19.62 1.77
N GLU A 225 -17.60 20.60 1.84
CA GLU A 225 -17.33 21.94 1.30
C GLU A 225 -16.22 22.59 2.10
N TYR A 226 -14.99 22.29 1.72
CA TYR A 226 -13.83 23.00 2.22
C TYR A 226 -13.55 24.20 1.36
N ASN A 227 -13.08 25.22 2.01
CA ASN A 227 -12.23 26.17 1.35
C ASN A 227 -10.98 25.37 0.87
N LYS A 228 -10.93 25.02 -0.42
CA LYS A 228 -9.85 24.26 -1.05
C LYS A 228 -8.47 24.84 -0.67
N TYR A 229 -8.41 26.14 -0.47
CA TYR A 229 -7.23 26.87 -0.05
C TYR A 229 -6.79 26.51 1.38
N GLU A 230 -7.71 26.33 2.32
CA GLU A 230 -7.39 25.90 3.69
C GLU A 230 -6.87 24.47 3.71
N TYR A 231 -7.50 23.56 2.95
CA TYR A 231 -7.06 22.17 2.86
C TYR A 231 -5.68 22.02 2.24
N GLU A 232 -5.39 22.72 1.15
CA GLU A 232 -4.07 22.68 0.49
C GLU A 232 -2.96 23.26 1.38
N ASN A 233 -3.29 24.12 2.34
CA ASN A 233 -2.35 24.66 3.33
C ASN A 233 -2.19 23.78 4.59
N ILE A 234 -3.11 22.83 4.84
CA ILE A 234 -2.98 21.89 5.94
C ILE A 234 -1.98 20.80 5.56
N ARG A 235 -0.78 20.86 6.12
CA ARG A 235 0.26 19.82 5.93
C ARG A 235 -0.04 18.63 6.82
N LEU A 236 -0.86 17.70 6.34
CA LEU A 236 -1.14 16.44 7.00
C LEU A 236 -0.32 15.30 6.38
N PRO A 237 0.10 14.31 7.17
CA PRO A 237 0.07 14.27 8.64
C PRO A 237 1.09 15.23 9.25
N TYR A 238 0.85 15.66 10.48
CA TYR A 238 1.79 16.50 11.20
C TYR A 238 3.10 15.76 11.44
N GLN A 239 4.20 16.49 11.24
CA GLN A 239 5.56 16.00 11.47
C GLN A 239 6.24 16.87 12.51
N VAL A 240 7.00 16.25 13.39
CA VAL A 240 7.75 16.91 14.45
C VAL A 240 9.24 16.73 14.22
N GLY A 241 9.95 17.83 14.18
CA GLY A 241 11.42 17.83 14.09
C GLY A 241 12.08 17.41 15.42
N SER A 242 13.32 16.91 15.33
CA SER A 242 14.08 16.41 16.48
C SER A 242 14.20 17.42 17.64
N PHE A 243 14.21 18.69 17.36
CA PHE A 243 14.30 19.77 18.35
C PHE A 243 13.08 19.82 19.29
N PHE A 244 11.89 19.44 18.78
CA PHE A 244 10.62 19.52 19.51
C PHE A 244 10.19 18.18 20.12
N GLN A 245 10.92 17.11 19.87
CA GLN A 245 10.52 15.75 20.25
C GLN A 245 10.40 15.54 21.75
N LYS A 246 11.25 16.20 22.56
CA LYS A 246 11.28 15.96 24.01
C LYS A 246 10.02 16.38 24.74
N ASP A 247 9.29 17.33 24.19
CA ASP A 247 8.21 18.05 24.89
C ASP A 247 6.87 17.99 24.15
N THR A 248 6.78 17.17 23.08
CA THR A 248 5.56 17.05 22.29
C THR A 248 4.61 16.08 22.96
N GLN A 249 3.65 16.61 23.67
CA GLN A 249 2.45 15.90 24.09
C GLN A 249 1.29 16.42 23.24
N TYR A 250 0.55 15.52 22.62
CA TYR A 250 -0.65 15.91 21.94
C TYR A 250 -1.85 15.17 22.50
N ALA A 251 -2.91 15.94 22.75
CA ALA A 251 -4.19 15.39 23.15
C ALA A 251 -5.02 15.19 21.89
N LEU A 252 -5.43 13.98 21.66
CA LEU A 252 -6.40 13.63 20.67
C LEU A 252 -7.73 13.41 21.36
N LEU A 253 -8.70 14.29 21.03
CA LEU A 253 -10.11 14.08 21.20
C LEU A 253 -10.59 13.94 22.66
N GLY A 254 -11.02 15.03 23.24
CA GLY A 254 -11.93 15.00 24.37
C GLY A 254 -13.33 14.59 23.90
N PHE A 255 -13.66 13.28 23.95
CA PHE A 255 -15.03 12.84 23.74
C PHE A 255 -15.81 12.93 25.06
N LYS A 256 -16.98 13.53 25.01
CA LYS A 256 -17.99 13.38 26.05
C LYS A 256 -18.84 12.16 25.71
N GLY A 257 -18.67 11.07 26.44
CA GLY A 257 -19.50 9.87 26.28
C GLY A 257 -18.98 8.67 27.07
N PRO A 258 -19.82 7.69 27.33
CA PRO A 258 -19.39 6.42 27.86
C PRO A 258 -18.44 5.74 26.86
N ALA A 259 -17.88 4.65 27.08
CA ALA A 259 -16.91 3.87 26.36
C ALA A 259 -16.67 4.26 24.87
N ILE A 260 -15.41 4.45 24.53
CA ILE A 260 -14.93 4.76 23.19
C ILE A 260 -13.90 3.70 22.82
N ILE A 261 -13.94 3.21 21.60
CA ILE A 261 -12.90 2.34 21.07
C ILE A 261 -11.90 3.19 20.31
N ALA A 262 -10.65 3.18 20.73
CA ALA A 262 -9.58 3.97 20.12
C ALA A 262 -8.49 3.08 19.51
N PHE A 263 -7.94 3.54 18.40
CA PHE A 263 -6.86 2.87 17.67
C PHE A 263 -5.80 3.89 17.31
N ALA A 264 -4.57 3.62 17.70
CA ALA A 264 -3.42 4.37 17.22
C ALA A 264 -2.75 3.58 16.08
N HIS A 265 -2.52 4.25 14.97
CA HIS A 265 -2.01 3.60 13.77
C HIS A 265 -1.18 4.57 12.90
N SER A 266 -0.63 4.05 11.80
CA SER A 266 0.08 4.87 10.82
C SER A 266 -0.81 5.95 10.22
N ALA A 267 -0.22 7.09 9.87
CA ALA A 267 -0.90 8.15 9.15
C ALA A 267 -1.36 7.77 7.72
N PHE A 268 -0.91 6.63 7.23
CA PHE A 268 -1.25 6.05 5.92
C PHE A 268 -2.22 4.86 6.04
N GLU A 269 -2.80 4.64 7.20
CA GLU A 269 -3.73 3.56 7.47
C GLU A 269 -5.08 4.09 7.94
N VAL A 270 -6.09 3.26 7.75
CA VAL A 270 -7.42 3.40 8.35
C VAL A 270 -7.64 2.16 9.21
N MET A 271 -8.38 2.32 10.29
CA MET A 271 -8.75 1.23 11.16
C MET A 271 -9.44 0.09 10.39
N LYS A 272 -8.97 -1.12 10.59
CA LYS A 272 -9.52 -2.37 10.03
C LYS A 272 -9.94 -3.31 11.16
N VAL A 273 -10.74 -4.29 10.81
CA VAL A 273 -11.36 -5.19 11.79
C VAL A 273 -10.38 -5.99 12.64
N ASP A 274 -9.18 -6.27 12.12
CA ASP A 274 -8.10 -6.98 12.81
C ASP A 274 -7.10 -6.04 13.53
N SER A 275 -7.38 -4.73 13.57
CA SER A 275 -6.58 -3.78 14.33
C SER A 275 -6.74 -4.03 15.83
N ASN A 276 -5.62 -3.96 16.55
CA ASN A 276 -5.66 -4.00 18.01
C ASN A 276 -6.36 -2.74 18.51
N SER A 277 -7.45 -2.96 19.23
CA SER A 277 -8.27 -1.90 19.81
C SER A 277 -8.14 -1.89 21.33
N ASP A 278 -8.15 -0.70 21.87
CA ASP A 278 -8.28 -0.50 23.31
C ASP A 278 -9.51 0.36 23.59
N TYR A 279 -10.21 0.04 24.67
CA TYR A 279 -11.24 0.93 25.18
C TYR A 279 -10.58 2.16 25.76
N ALA A 280 -10.89 3.31 25.20
CA ALA A 280 -10.44 4.57 25.76
C ALA A 280 -11.31 4.93 26.96
N TYR A 281 -10.70 4.83 28.13
CA TYR A 281 -11.32 5.27 29.38
C TYR A 281 -11.00 6.74 29.63
N ASP A 282 -11.92 7.41 30.30
CA ASP A 282 -11.73 8.80 30.72
C ASP A 282 -10.49 8.97 31.60
N GLY A 283 -9.71 9.99 31.26
CA GLY A 283 -8.53 10.35 32.04
C GLY A 283 -7.31 9.43 31.83
N VAL A 284 -7.19 8.78 30.68
CA VAL A 284 -6.04 7.93 30.36
C VAL A 284 -5.13 8.62 29.33
N LEU A 285 -3.83 8.55 29.61
CA LEU A 285 -2.76 8.93 28.70
C LEU A 285 -2.17 7.66 28.06
N TYR A 286 -2.25 7.57 26.75
CA TYR A 286 -1.65 6.49 25.96
C TYR A 286 -0.25 6.91 25.49
N ASP A 287 0.77 6.20 25.96
CA ASP A 287 2.14 6.41 25.51
C ASP A 287 2.44 5.53 24.29
N LEU A 288 2.75 6.16 23.18
CA LEU A 288 3.05 5.50 21.91
C LEU A 288 4.54 5.56 21.58
N SER A 289 4.99 4.61 20.80
CA SER A 289 6.25 4.70 20.06
C SER A 289 6.01 4.48 18.57
N THR A 290 6.83 5.15 17.77
CA THR A 290 6.75 5.06 16.31
C THR A 290 8.06 4.55 15.75
N GLU A 291 7.98 3.67 14.74
CA GLU A 291 9.10 3.27 13.91
C GLU A 291 8.76 3.63 12.47
N GLU A 292 9.66 4.29 11.77
CA GLU A 292 9.42 4.77 10.41
C GLU A 292 10.20 3.97 9.38
N ILE A 293 9.56 3.71 8.25
CA ILE A 293 10.16 3.20 7.03
C ILE A 293 10.01 4.28 5.96
N THR A 294 11.12 4.74 5.40
CA THR A 294 11.14 5.73 4.34
C THR A 294 11.75 5.15 3.07
N ALA A 295 11.47 5.75 1.93
CA ALA A 295 12.07 5.42 0.66
C ALA A 295 13.05 6.54 0.24
N GLU A 296 14.10 6.16 -0.47
CA GLU A 296 15.00 7.09 -1.15
C GLU A 296 14.26 7.77 -2.32
N ASP A 297 14.59 9.02 -2.61
CA ASP A 297 13.89 9.82 -3.63
C ASP A 297 13.94 9.19 -5.03
N ASN A 298 15.02 8.48 -5.35
CA ASN A 298 15.21 7.82 -6.65
C ASN A 298 14.56 6.43 -6.73
N LEU A 299 14.08 5.87 -5.61
CA LEU A 299 13.59 4.49 -5.55
C LEU A 299 12.48 4.22 -6.57
N GLU A 300 11.59 5.18 -6.77
CA GLU A 300 10.48 5.06 -7.71
C GLU A 300 10.95 5.03 -9.17
N GLN A 301 11.90 5.91 -9.51
CA GLN A 301 12.39 6.05 -10.88
C GLN A 301 13.29 4.88 -11.30
N ASP A 302 14.08 4.35 -10.39
CA ASP A 302 15.09 3.34 -10.66
C ASP A 302 14.57 1.91 -10.54
N THR A 303 13.37 1.70 -9.96
CA THR A 303 12.85 0.37 -9.68
C THR A 303 11.36 0.21 -9.99
N THR A 304 10.97 -1.00 -10.39
CA THR A 304 9.55 -1.39 -10.52
C THR A 304 9.01 -1.89 -9.18
N VAL A 305 7.68 -1.93 -9.03
CA VAL A 305 7.01 -2.48 -7.84
C VAL A 305 7.50 -3.89 -7.50
N ALA A 306 7.67 -4.74 -8.52
CA ALA A 306 8.15 -6.11 -8.34
C ALA A 306 9.59 -6.18 -7.79
N MET A 307 10.46 -5.27 -8.22
CA MET A 307 11.86 -5.21 -7.77
C MET A 307 11.98 -4.70 -6.34
N ARG A 308 11.28 -3.61 -6.00
CA ARG A 308 11.35 -2.99 -4.66
C ARG A 308 10.43 -3.65 -3.64
N ARG A 309 9.44 -4.47 -4.08
CA ARG A 309 8.47 -5.16 -3.23
C ARG A 309 7.70 -4.23 -2.29
N CYS A 310 7.47 -3.01 -2.74
CA CYS A 310 6.62 -2.04 -2.07
C CYS A 310 5.94 -1.15 -3.10
N ARG A 311 4.87 -0.45 -2.68
CA ARG A 311 4.06 0.38 -3.54
C ARG A 311 3.86 1.76 -2.94
N PHE A 312 3.91 2.78 -3.77
CA PHE A 312 3.57 4.15 -3.38
C PHE A 312 2.05 4.37 -3.46
N PRO A 313 1.51 5.35 -2.72
CA PRO A 313 0.06 5.60 -2.69
C PRO A 313 -0.56 5.88 -4.07
N HIS A 314 0.14 6.57 -4.95
CA HIS A 314 -0.35 6.90 -6.29
C HIS A 314 -0.27 5.74 -7.30
N GLU A 315 0.41 4.65 -6.96
CA GLU A 315 0.50 3.45 -7.80
C GLU A 315 -0.66 2.47 -7.54
N SER A 316 -1.85 3.00 -7.26
CA SER A 316 -3.00 2.16 -6.96
C SER A 316 -3.44 1.33 -8.18
N ASN A 317 -3.65 0.05 -7.93
CA ASN A 317 -4.28 -0.89 -8.85
C ASN A 317 -5.62 -1.40 -8.29
N LEU A 318 -6.15 -0.72 -7.28
CA LEU A 318 -7.38 -1.07 -6.59
C LEU A 318 -8.59 -0.55 -7.36
N THR A 319 -9.71 -1.26 -7.25
CA THR A 319 -10.96 -0.90 -7.95
C THR A 319 -11.81 0.05 -7.13
N HIS A 320 -11.84 -0.13 -5.80
CA HIS A 320 -12.70 0.64 -4.90
C HIS A 320 -12.02 1.89 -4.36
N PHE A 321 -10.69 1.97 -4.48
CA PHE A 321 -9.90 3.04 -3.88
C PHE A 321 -8.92 3.64 -4.89
N PRO A 322 -8.87 4.98 -5.04
CA PRO A 322 -8.00 5.64 -6.00
C PRO A 322 -6.52 5.69 -5.57
N PHE A 323 -6.23 5.36 -4.32
CA PHE A 323 -4.88 5.35 -3.77
C PHE A 323 -4.58 3.98 -3.15
N TYR A 324 -3.29 3.67 -3.04
CA TYR A 324 -2.82 2.42 -2.51
C TYR A 324 -2.23 2.59 -1.11
N THR A 325 -2.67 1.76 -0.18
CA THR A 325 -1.89 1.35 0.99
C THR A 325 -2.10 -0.14 1.21
N ARG A 326 -1.18 -0.79 1.91
CA ARG A 326 -1.32 -2.23 2.23
C ARG A 326 -2.61 -2.51 3.00
N ASN A 327 -2.95 -1.65 3.94
CA ASN A 327 -4.17 -1.72 4.73
C ASN A 327 -5.43 -1.68 3.84
N ILE A 328 -5.48 -0.73 2.91
CA ILE A 328 -6.60 -0.57 1.99
C ILE A 328 -6.69 -1.71 0.98
N CYS A 329 -5.55 -2.21 0.50
CA CYS A 329 -5.50 -3.41 -0.33
C CYS A 329 -6.13 -4.62 0.41
N GLN A 330 -5.85 -4.79 1.70
CA GLN A 330 -6.46 -5.83 2.52
C GLN A 330 -7.97 -5.64 2.68
N GLN A 331 -8.44 -4.39 2.81
CA GLN A 331 -9.88 -4.09 2.84
C GLN A 331 -10.54 -4.41 1.50
N GLU A 332 -9.95 -4.00 0.38
CA GLU A 332 -10.48 -4.38 -0.95
C GLU A 332 -10.51 -5.89 -1.15
N CYS A 333 -9.52 -6.59 -0.65
CA CYS A 333 -9.53 -8.03 -0.68
C CYS A 333 -10.71 -8.61 0.13
N ARG A 334 -11.01 -8.07 1.32
CA ARG A 334 -12.22 -8.48 2.09
C ARG A 334 -13.50 -8.20 1.31
N ILE A 335 -13.61 -7.05 0.64
CA ILE A 335 -14.75 -6.73 -0.23
C ILE A 335 -14.93 -7.81 -1.30
N ASN A 336 -13.86 -8.17 -1.99
CA ASN A 336 -13.89 -9.16 -3.04
C ASN A 336 -14.21 -10.57 -2.53
N LEU A 337 -13.66 -10.94 -1.37
CA LEU A 337 -13.96 -12.20 -0.69
C LEU A 337 -15.41 -12.26 -0.20
N ALA A 338 -15.93 -11.18 0.40
CA ALA A 338 -17.33 -11.09 0.82
C ALA A 338 -18.27 -11.33 -0.38
N TYR A 339 -18.01 -10.68 -1.49
CA TYR A 339 -18.79 -10.89 -2.70
C TYR A 339 -18.62 -12.31 -3.28
N LYS A 340 -17.43 -12.89 -3.21
CA LYS A 340 -17.18 -14.26 -3.68
C LYS A 340 -17.95 -15.31 -2.85
N ILE A 341 -17.94 -15.16 -1.52
CA ILE A 341 -18.53 -16.14 -0.58
C ILE A 341 -20.01 -15.87 -0.37
N CYS A 342 -20.39 -14.67 0.06
CA CYS A 342 -21.75 -14.32 0.45
C CYS A 342 -22.58 -13.67 -0.68
N LYS A 343 -21.98 -13.42 -1.88
CA LYS A 343 -22.60 -12.78 -3.06
C LYS A 343 -23.05 -11.34 -2.83
N CYS A 344 -22.64 -10.73 -1.74
CA CYS A 344 -22.92 -9.35 -1.39
C CYS A 344 -21.78 -8.80 -0.52
N ILE A 345 -21.78 -7.50 -0.26
CA ILE A 345 -20.78 -6.82 0.58
C ILE A 345 -21.46 -6.16 1.79
N PRO A 346 -20.79 -6.09 2.94
CA PRO A 346 -21.26 -5.31 4.09
C PRO A 346 -21.49 -3.83 3.75
N HIS A 347 -22.46 -3.24 4.40
CA HIS A 347 -22.93 -1.87 4.16
C HIS A 347 -21.89 -0.77 4.44
N PHE A 348 -20.88 -1.04 5.26
CA PHE A 348 -19.84 -0.07 5.61
C PHE A 348 -18.71 0.03 4.57
N TYR A 349 -18.75 -0.72 3.48
CA TYR A 349 -17.75 -0.60 2.42
C TYR A 349 -18.15 0.42 1.35
N PRO A 350 -17.17 1.15 0.77
CA PRO A 350 -17.43 2.02 -0.36
C PRO A 350 -17.82 1.18 -1.58
N ASN A 351 -18.87 1.60 -2.26
CA ASN A 351 -19.42 0.89 -3.42
C ASN A 351 -19.62 1.79 -4.64
N ARG A 352 -18.87 2.91 -4.70
CA ARG A 352 -18.95 3.89 -5.80
C ARG A 352 -17.97 3.53 -6.92
N ILE A 353 -18.25 2.40 -7.56
CA ILE A 353 -17.49 1.90 -8.72
C ILE A 353 -18.43 1.74 -9.92
N ALA A 354 -17.87 1.56 -11.12
CA ALA A 354 -18.64 1.42 -12.35
C ALA A 354 -19.68 0.28 -12.29
N ASN A 355 -19.32 -0.82 -11.61
CA ASN A 355 -20.21 -1.97 -11.41
C ASN A 355 -20.37 -2.22 -9.91
N PRO A 356 -21.29 -1.53 -9.22
CA PRO A 356 -21.48 -1.67 -7.79
C PRO A 356 -21.92 -3.10 -7.42
N LYS A 357 -21.35 -3.63 -6.34
CA LYS A 357 -21.74 -4.93 -5.81
C LYS A 357 -23.00 -4.79 -4.96
N PRO A 358 -23.88 -5.80 -4.91
CA PRO A 358 -25.05 -5.77 -4.05
C PRO A 358 -24.64 -5.70 -2.58
N VAL A 359 -25.30 -4.83 -1.82
CA VAL A 359 -25.12 -4.73 -0.36
C VAL A 359 -25.93 -5.83 0.31
N CYS A 360 -25.36 -6.43 1.35
CA CYS A 360 -26.01 -7.52 2.08
C CYS A 360 -27.20 -7.02 2.89
N ASP A 361 -28.31 -7.76 2.83
CA ASP A 361 -29.39 -7.62 3.79
C ASP A 361 -28.93 -8.11 5.19
N TYR A 362 -29.62 -7.69 6.23
CA TYR A 362 -29.24 -8.02 7.59
C TYR A 362 -29.28 -9.53 7.89
N LYS A 363 -30.16 -10.31 7.20
CA LYS A 363 -30.24 -11.76 7.34
C LYS A 363 -29.00 -12.45 6.79
N THR A 364 -28.51 -11.99 5.64
CA THR A 364 -27.27 -12.50 5.04
C THR A 364 -26.06 -12.08 5.86
N LEU A 365 -26.01 -10.83 6.40
CA LEU A 365 -24.96 -10.41 7.33
C LEU A 365 -24.88 -11.35 8.53
N ARG A 366 -26.02 -11.72 9.10
CA ARG A 366 -26.11 -12.57 10.28
C ARG A 366 -25.82 -14.05 9.99
N SER A 367 -26.18 -14.56 8.84
CA SER A 367 -26.06 -16.00 8.52
C SER A 367 -24.75 -16.38 7.84
N CYS A 368 -24.29 -15.60 6.85
CA CYS A 368 -23.12 -15.96 6.05
C CYS A 368 -21.79 -15.59 6.73
N PHE A 369 -21.66 -14.36 7.19
CA PHE A 369 -20.36 -13.84 7.68
C PHE A 369 -19.86 -14.53 8.96
N PRO A 370 -20.68 -14.83 9.97
CA PRO A 370 -20.19 -15.51 11.17
C PRO A 370 -19.61 -16.90 10.90
N GLN A 371 -20.14 -17.61 9.89
CA GLN A 371 -19.66 -18.93 9.50
C GLN A 371 -18.22 -18.89 8.92
N HIS A 372 -17.81 -17.74 8.40
CA HIS A 372 -16.52 -17.51 7.76
C HIS A 372 -15.68 -16.42 8.47
N ALA A 373 -16.01 -16.09 9.73
CA ALA A 373 -15.41 -14.96 10.44
C ALA A 373 -13.89 -15.04 10.52
N SER A 374 -13.33 -16.20 10.85
CA SER A 374 -11.88 -16.41 10.91
C SER A 374 -11.17 -16.10 9.59
N PHE A 375 -11.80 -16.48 8.48
CA PHE A 375 -11.27 -16.22 7.14
C PHE A 375 -11.26 -14.73 6.79
N PHE A 376 -12.33 -14.01 7.10
CA PHE A 376 -12.37 -12.56 6.89
C PHE A 376 -11.41 -11.77 7.80
N LEU A 377 -11.21 -12.23 9.03
CA LEU A 377 -10.30 -11.60 9.98
C LEU A 377 -8.83 -11.82 9.60
N LYS A 378 -8.46 -13.07 9.34
CA LYS A 378 -7.07 -13.44 9.08
C LYS A 378 -6.65 -13.28 7.60
N LEU A 379 -7.61 -13.25 6.66
CA LEU A 379 -7.39 -13.22 5.20
C LEU A 379 -6.61 -14.43 4.67
N TYR A 380 -6.58 -15.54 5.38
CA TYR A 380 -6.02 -16.81 4.92
C TYR A 380 -6.83 -18.00 5.45
N GLU A 381 -6.80 -19.09 4.72
CA GLU A 381 -7.50 -20.33 5.06
C GLU A 381 -6.58 -21.20 5.93
N GLU A 382 -7.08 -21.68 7.08
CA GLU A 382 -6.32 -22.52 8.02
C GLU A 382 -6.17 -23.99 7.57
N ASN A 383 -6.61 -24.33 6.38
CA ASN A 383 -6.50 -25.71 5.88
C ASN A 383 -5.07 -26.05 5.51
N GLY A 384 -4.35 -26.58 6.44
CA GLY A 384 -3.22 -27.51 6.49
C GLY A 384 -2.17 -27.62 5.36
N ASN A 385 -2.37 -27.00 4.22
CA ASN A 385 -1.39 -26.97 3.16
C ASN A 385 -0.88 -25.51 3.00
N HIS A 386 0.36 -25.31 3.40
CA HIS A 386 1.10 -24.05 3.24
C HIS A 386 1.24 -23.55 1.78
N GLU A 387 0.64 -24.21 0.80
CA GLU A 387 0.75 -23.92 -0.62
C GLU A 387 -0.35 -23.02 -1.19
N ASN A 388 -1.42 -22.72 -0.42
CA ASN A 388 -2.40 -21.70 -0.78
C ASN A 388 -2.40 -20.57 0.25
N PRO A 389 -1.41 -19.65 0.17
CA PRO A 389 -1.51 -18.41 0.93
C PRO A 389 -2.75 -17.67 0.45
N ALA A 390 -3.34 -16.94 1.36
CA ALA A 390 -4.49 -16.10 1.11
C ALA A 390 -4.51 -15.53 -0.30
N THR A 391 -5.66 -15.55 -0.90
CA THR A 391 -5.93 -15.00 -2.22
C THR A 391 -5.64 -13.49 -2.35
N CYS A 392 -5.07 -12.88 -1.31
CA CYS A 392 -4.77 -11.46 -1.18
C CYS A 392 -3.26 -11.23 -1.15
N TYR A 393 -2.69 -10.82 -2.27
CA TYR A 393 -1.31 -10.34 -2.30
C TYR A 393 -1.30 -8.81 -2.23
N CYS A 394 -0.93 -8.28 -1.06
CA CYS A 394 -0.81 -6.84 -0.83
C CYS A 394 0.64 -6.48 -0.54
N GLU A 395 1.27 -5.73 -1.46
CA GLU A 395 2.62 -5.22 -1.27
C GLU A 395 2.71 -4.30 -0.05
N GLN A 396 3.90 -4.22 0.52
CA GLN A 396 4.20 -3.29 1.60
C GLN A 396 4.08 -1.84 1.10
N ASN A 397 3.86 -0.90 2.01
CA ASN A 397 4.02 0.52 1.71
C ASN A 397 5.50 0.84 1.56
N CYS A 398 5.87 1.71 0.60
CA CYS A 398 7.25 2.20 0.48
C CYS A 398 7.58 3.21 1.58
N HIS A 399 6.60 4.02 1.98
CA HIS A 399 6.63 4.86 3.18
C HIS A 399 5.62 4.32 4.17
N ASP A 400 6.05 4.04 5.38
CA ASP A 400 5.19 3.53 6.44
C ASP A 400 5.66 3.96 7.82
N SER A 401 4.76 3.93 8.79
CA SER A 401 5.09 4.09 10.19
C SER A 401 4.37 3.02 11.00
N VAL A 402 5.11 2.30 11.82
CA VAL A 402 4.55 1.32 12.75
C VAL A 402 4.37 1.99 14.10
N VAL A 403 3.14 2.02 14.58
CA VAL A 403 2.79 2.60 15.86
C VAL A 403 2.52 1.49 16.86
N THR A 404 3.20 1.54 18.00
CA THR A 404 3.01 0.57 19.09
C THR A 404 2.68 1.28 20.39
N MET A 405 1.68 0.79 21.09
CA MET A 405 1.36 1.26 22.43
C MET A 405 2.33 0.67 23.44
N LYS A 406 2.97 1.54 24.22
CA LYS A 406 3.95 1.14 25.26
C LYS A 406 3.33 1.07 26.64
N SER A 407 2.50 2.01 27.00
CA SER A 407 1.87 2.06 28.32
C SER A 407 0.59 2.87 28.31
N MET A 408 -0.26 2.57 29.26
CA MET A 408 -1.44 3.38 29.62
C MET A 408 -1.22 3.93 31.02
N ASN A 409 -1.34 5.23 31.18
CA ASN A 409 -1.14 5.90 32.47
C ASN A 409 -2.38 6.71 32.84
N PRO A 410 -2.85 6.68 34.09
CA PRO A 410 -3.91 7.57 34.52
C PRO A 410 -3.43 9.02 34.48
N MET A 411 -4.22 9.89 33.88
CA MET A 411 -3.89 11.30 33.74
C MET A 411 -4.59 12.11 34.86
N SER A 412 -3.87 12.41 35.91
CA SER A 412 -4.36 13.30 36.95
C SER A 412 -4.55 14.72 36.41
N GLY A 413 -5.78 15.25 36.47
CA GLY A 413 -6.11 16.59 35.95
C GLY A 413 -6.58 16.62 34.49
N ALA A 414 -6.91 15.50 33.87
CA ALA A 414 -7.46 15.43 32.50
C ALA A 414 -8.63 16.36 32.27
N LYS A 415 -9.55 16.48 33.24
CA LYS A 415 -10.69 17.38 33.20
C LYS A 415 -10.31 18.85 33.04
N GLN A 416 -9.20 19.28 33.68
CA GLN A 416 -8.72 20.67 33.58
C GLN A 416 -7.96 20.92 32.26
N LEU A 417 -7.25 19.94 31.75
CA LEU A 417 -6.45 20.06 30.52
C LEU A 417 -7.28 20.01 29.23
N LEU A 418 -8.33 19.19 29.21
CA LEU A 418 -9.14 18.93 28.01
C LEU A 418 -10.50 19.60 28.02
N GLY A 419 -10.84 20.30 29.13
CA GLY A 419 -12.15 20.96 29.27
C GLY A 419 -13.34 20.00 29.37
N GLY A 420 -13.10 18.68 29.56
CA GLY A 420 -14.09 17.62 29.63
C GLY A 420 -13.47 16.27 29.92
N ILE A 421 -14.27 15.23 29.75
CA ILE A 421 -13.86 13.83 29.83
C ILE A 421 -13.08 13.49 28.54
N GLY A 422 -11.85 13.02 28.64
CA GLY A 422 -11.08 12.70 27.45
C GLY A 422 -9.81 11.88 27.69
N SER A 423 -9.35 11.25 26.65
CA SER A 423 -8.08 10.53 26.60
C SER A 423 -7.05 11.34 25.82
N ALA A 424 -5.80 11.24 26.22
CA ALA A 424 -4.69 11.86 25.52
C ALA A 424 -3.74 10.80 24.97
N VAL A 425 -3.06 11.16 23.91
CA VAL A 425 -2.01 10.33 23.29
C VAL A 425 -0.71 11.11 23.35
N SER A 426 0.37 10.46 23.76
CA SER A 426 1.71 11.05 23.70
C SER A 426 2.69 10.11 22.99
N VAL A 427 3.63 10.69 22.27
CA VAL A 427 4.80 9.94 21.78
C VAL A 427 5.94 10.17 22.77
N LYS A 428 6.13 9.22 23.66
CA LYS A 428 7.15 9.31 24.71
C LYS A 428 8.52 8.89 24.22
N THR A 429 8.54 7.93 23.31
CA THR A 429 9.79 7.40 22.73
C THR A 429 9.83 7.73 21.26
N TRP A 430 10.65 8.70 20.92
CA TRP A 430 10.88 9.12 19.53
C TRP A 430 11.96 8.26 18.88
N PRO A 431 11.81 7.92 17.57
CA PRO A 431 12.77 7.08 16.89
C PRO A 431 14.10 7.81 16.69
N GLN A 432 15.19 7.22 17.23
CA GLN A 432 16.56 7.66 16.97
C GLN A 432 17.18 6.96 15.75
N SER A 433 16.46 6.02 15.18
CA SER A 433 16.80 5.34 13.95
C SER A 433 15.53 5.10 13.15
N ARG A 434 15.64 5.14 11.83
CA ARG A 434 14.56 4.76 10.92
C ARG A 434 15.09 3.80 9.87
N LEU A 435 14.19 3.04 9.29
CA LEU A 435 14.49 2.17 8.17
C LEU A 435 14.39 2.98 6.87
N ARG A 436 15.37 2.83 5.98
CA ARG A 436 15.37 3.48 4.68
C ARG A 436 15.56 2.47 3.56
N ARG A 437 14.61 2.43 2.63
CA ARG A 437 14.72 1.63 1.42
C ARG A 437 15.59 2.37 0.42
N GLN A 438 16.66 1.71 -0.02
CA GLN A 438 17.68 2.30 -0.91
C GLN A 438 17.90 1.38 -2.11
N VAL A 439 18.25 1.98 -3.25
CA VAL A 439 18.71 1.27 -4.42
C VAL A 439 20.20 0.98 -4.26
N ILE A 440 20.58 -0.29 -4.24
CA ILE A 440 21.98 -0.73 -4.13
C ILE A 440 22.54 -1.26 -5.44
N PHE A 441 21.69 -1.50 -6.41
CA PHE A 441 22.08 -1.96 -7.74
C PHE A 441 21.14 -1.37 -8.80
N SER A 442 21.55 -0.25 -9.35
CA SER A 442 20.81 0.52 -10.36
C SER A 442 20.97 -0.07 -11.77
N LEU A 443 20.22 0.44 -12.74
CA LEU A 443 20.40 0.09 -14.16
C LEU A 443 21.83 0.47 -14.64
N THR A 444 22.37 1.58 -14.17
CA THR A 444 23.76 1.99 -14.48
C THR A 444 24.77 0.99 -13.96
N ASP A 445 24.57 0.49 -12.73
CA ASP A 445 25.45 -0.54 -12.14
C ASP A 445 25.35 -1.86 -12.93
N LEU A 446 24.16 -2.23 -13.41
CA LEU A 446 23.99 -3.38 -14.28
C LEU A 446 24.76 -3.23 -15.58
N LEU A 447 24.67 -2.07 -16.25
CA LEU A 447 25.39 -1.80 -17.49
C LEU A 447 26.91 -1.82 -17.27
N VAL A 448 27.39 -1.22 -16.18
CA VAL A 448 28.81 -1.24 -15.82
C VAL A 448 29.27 -2.66 -15.48
N SER A 449 28.46 -3.43 -14.77
CA SER A 449 28.77 -4.84 -14.43
C SER A 449 28.87 -5.72 -15.67
N ILE A 450 27.90 -5.62 -16.60
CA ILE A 450 27.92 -6.36 -17.86
C ILE A 450 29.09 -5.93 -18.73
N GLY A 451 29.29 -4.60 -18.89
CA GLY A 451 30.40 -4.07 -19.68
C GLY A 451 31.77 -4.44 -19.12
N GLY A 452 31.95 -4.35 -17.79
CA GLY A 452 33.16 -4.78 -17.11
C GLY A 452 33.42 -6.28 -17.24
N THR A 453 32.38 -7.10 -17.11
CA THR A 453 32.49 -8.56 -17.32
C THR A 453 32.89 -8.90 -18.76
N ALA A 454 32.21 -8.29 -19.74
CA ALA A 454 32.56 -8.49 -21.15
C ALA A 454 33.97 -7.99 -21.48
N GLY A 455 34.37 -6.86 -20.89
CA GLY A 455 35.73 -6.33 -21.01
C GLY A 455 36.78 -7.26 -20.42
N LEU A 456 36.54 -7.83 -19.23
CA LEU A 456 37.46 -8.73 -18.55
C LEU A 456 37.66 -10.06 -19.28
N PHE A 457 36.57 -10.72 -19.70
CA PHE A 457 36.65 -12.06 -20.30
C PHE A 457 36.94 -12.04 -21.80
N LEU A 458 36.48 -11.00 -22.51
CA LEU A 458 36.55 -10.98 -23.99
C LEU A 458 37.34 -9.79 -24.54
N GLY A 459 37.77 -8.86 -23.68
CA GLY A 459 38.34 -7.58 -24.11
C GLY A 459 37.33 -6.68 -24.85
N PHE A 460 36.03 -6.90 -24.62
CA PHE A 460 34.98 -6.26 -25.39
C PHE A 460 34.63 -4.88 -24.82
N SER A 461 34.72 -3.86 -25.65
CA SER A 461 34.40 -2.48 -25.30
C SER A 461 33.13 -1.99 -25.99
N VAL A 462 32.63 -0.81 -25.60
CA VAL A 462 31.50 -0.15 -26.29
C VAL A 462 31.82 0.09 -27.79
N LEU A 463 33.06 0.48 -28.08
CA LEU A 463 33.51 0.61 -29.48
C LEU A 463 33.52 -0.73 -30.21
N GLY A 464 33.86 -1.82 -29.54
CA GLY A 464 33.74 -3.15 -30.08
C GLY A 464 32.33 -3.54 -30.45
N PHE A 465 31.34 -3.10 -29.67
CA PHE A 465 29.93 -3.31 -30.03
C PHE A 465 29.54 -2.53 -31.31
N VAL A 466 29.99 -1.28 -31.44
CA VAL A 466 29.79 -0.50 -32.68
C VAL A 466 30.49 -1.14 -33.86
N GLU A 467 31.70 -1.69 -33.66
CA GLU A 467 32.45 -2.42 -34.68
C GLU A 467 31.71 -3.66 -35.18
N VAL A 468 31.14 -4.46 -34.26
CA VAL A 468 30.28 -5.61 -34.65
C VAL A 468 29.11 -5.13 -35.52
N ILE A 469 28.38 -4.11 -35.09
CA ILE A 469 27.27 -3.57 -35.87
C ILE A 469 27.76 -3.09 -37.25
N TYR A 470 28.87 -2.36 -37.31
CA TYR A 470 29.45 -1.88 -38.56
C TYR A 470 29.79 -3.03 -39.52
N PHE A 471 30.48 -4.04 -39.03
CA PHE A 471 30.85 -5.21 -39.86
C PHE A 471 29.63 -5.98 -40.38
N PHE A 472 28.62 -6.19 -39.53
CA PHE A 472 27.46 -7.02 -39.92
C PHE A 472 26.32 -6.22 -40.58
N THR A 473 26.43 -4.91 -40.71
CA THR A 473 25.45 -4.06 -41.41
C THR A 473 26.09 -3.31 -42.58
N ILE A 474 26.81 -2.24 -42.28
CA ILE A 474 27.32 -1.28 -43.27
C ILE A 474 28.37 -1.93 -44.18
N ARG A 475 29.29 -2.69 -43.62
CA ARG A 475 30.35 -3.34 -44.36
C ARG A 475 29.84 -4.43 -45.35
N ILE A 476 28.81 -5.19 -44.95
CA ILE A 476 28.18 -6.17 -45.83
C ILE A 476 27.52 -5.46 -47.04
N VAL A 477 26.84 -4.32 -46.81
CA VAL A 477 26.21 -3.54 -47.86
C VAL A 477 27.24 -3.04 -48.88
N PHE A 478 28.38 -2.50 -48.40
CA PHE A 478 29.45 -2.05 -49.26
C PHE A 478 30.09 -3.22 -50.07
N GLN A 479 30.22 -4.37 -49.47
CA GLN A 479 30.75 -5.54 -50.15
C GLN A 479 29.79 -6.08 -51.22
N ILE A 480 28.48 -6.03 -50.96
CA ILE A 480 27.47 -6.38 -52.00
C ILE A 480 27.45 -5.37 -53.15
N LEU A 481 27.70 -4.09 -52.88
CA LEU A 481 27.77 -3.02 -53.87
C LEU A 481 29.11 -3.03 -54.65
N GLY A 482 30.01 -3.96 -54.36
CA GLY A 482 31.25 -4.12 -55.10
C GLY A 482 32.40 -3.20 -54.69
N TYR A 483 32.25 -2.48 -53.59
CA TYR A 483 33.37 -1.72 -53.01
C TYR A 483 34.29 -2.69 -52.23
N THR A 484 35.24 -3.30 -52.94
CA THR A 484 36.35 -4.05 -52.31
C THR A 484 37.41 -3.06 -51.87
N LEU A 485 37.69 -3.03 -50.57
CA LEU A 485 38.95 -2.52 -50.01
C LEU A 485 39.99 -3.59 -49.98
#